data_0c036f91681868762410d84c0261f089
#
_entry.id   0c036f91681868762410d84c0261f089
#
_cell.length_a   1.000
_cell.length_b   1.000
_cell.length_c   1.000
_cell.angle_alpha   90.00
_cell.angle_beta   90.00
_cell.angle_gamma   90.00
#
_symmetry.space_group_name_H-M   'P 1'
#
loop_
_entity.id
_entity.type
_entity.pdbx_description
1 polymer ?
#
loop_
_entity_poly.entity_id
_entity_poly.type
_entity_poly.pdbx_seq_one_letter_code
_entity_poly.pdbx_strand_id
1 'polypeptide(L)'
;ANYSAEADQLTGFYRETSRKRKRYINIAEAVIDLHKTPYTQDTGHDRVRILKGRRLLSPKASDTLAVKLLGGPNASIYLDVVKNPNLLLSPEVLPCYDFHFEESTAINQRPQYVVSFMPNRKLPYALYYGKFYIDKERLSFTRAEFFLDTSDRYKATQTILHSKPFGLRFKPVEVAYQVNYTDHDGKTYLNYVRNELRFKCDWRRRLFSTSYAVVSEMVVTDIEPSATNIPIREAFGKDQILSDDASLFFDKDFWGNYNIIKPEESLEKAVGKLRKIQEK
;
A
#
# COMPACT_ATOMS: atom_id res chain seq x y z
N ALA A 1 13.35 21.67 -2.74
CA ALA A 1 12.50 22.75 -3.21
C ALA A 1 11.15 22.25 -3.75
N ASN A 2 11.07 21.04 -4.31
CA ASN A 2 9.86 20.52 -4.99
C ASN A 2 8.83 19.88 -4.03
N TYR A 3 9.20 19.52 -2.82
CA TYR A 3 8.34 18.89 -1.82
C TYR A 3 8.02 19.84 -0.69
N SER A 4 6.89 19.59 0.02
CA SER A 4 6.46 20.49 1.10
C SER A 4 7.48 20.50 2.24
N ALA A 5 7.79 21.72 2.71
CA ALA A 5 8.61 21.97 3.89
C ALA A 5 7.77 22.18 5.15
N GLU A 6 6.45 22.14 5.02
CA GLU A 6 5.47 22.30 6.09
C GLU A 6 4.68 21.01 6.28
N ALA A 7 3.96 20.93 7.39
CA ALA A 7 3.04 19.82 7.61
C ALA A 7 1.75 20.05 6.82
N ASP A 8 1.25 19.01 6.17
CA ASP A 8 0.07 19.05 5.33
C ASP A 8 -0.98 18.05 5.84
N GLN A 9 -2.27 18.41 5.67
CA GLN A 9 -3.40 17.51 5.87
C GLN A 9 -3.81 16.95 4.52
N LEU A 10 -3.82 15.63 4.40
CA LEU A 10 -4.29 14.93 3.20
C LEU A 10 -5.55 14.16 3.55
N THR A 11 -6.61 14.35 2.77
CA THR A 11 -7.78 13.47 2.83
C THR A 11 -7.67 12.43 1.74
N GLY A 12 -7.99 11.19 2.04
CA GLY A 12 -7.86 10.12 1.08
C GLY A 12 -8.88 8.99 1.25
N PHE A 13 -8.89 8.12 0.26
CA PHE A 13 -9.64 6.89 0.26
C PHE A 13 -8.67 5.70 0.31
N TYR A 14 -8.93 4.76 1.20
CA TYR A 14 -8.15 3.53 1.35
C TYR A 14 -9.04 2.31 1.12
N ARG A 15 -8.53 1.34 0.38
CA ARG A 15 -9.17 0.05 0.14
C ARG A 15 -8.20 -1.08 0.37
N GLU A 16 -8.68 -2.14 1.01
CA GLU A 16 -7.95 -3.38 1.22
C GLU A 16 -8.82 -4.56 0.80
N THR A 17 -8.31 -5.40 -0.09
CA THR A 17 -9.02 -6.57 -0.59
C THR A 17 -8.20 -7.82 -0.41
N SER A 18 -8.86 -8.93 -0.05
CA SER A 18 -8.23 -10.24 -0.01
C SER A 18 -8.99 -11.21 -0.90
N ARG A 19 -8.23 -11.94 -1.73
CA ARG A 19 -8.77 -13.00 -2.59
C ARG A 19 -8.17 -14.36 -2.21
N LYS A 20 -9.00 -15.37 -2.20
CA LYS A 20 -8.61 -16.78 -2.12
C LYS A 20 -8.87 -17.42 -3.47
N ARG A 21 -7.81 -17.83 -4.17
CA ARG A 21 -7.87 -18.20 -5.59
C ARG A 21 -8.43 -17.02 -6.42
N LYS A 22 -9.60 -17.18 -7.03
CA LYS A 22 -10.27 -16.15 -7.87
C LYS A 22 -11.41 -15.43 -7.14
N ARG A 23 -11.67 -15.71 -5.86
CA ARG A 23 -12.85 -15.22 -5.13
C ARG A 23 -12.43 -14.22 -4.05
N TYR A 24 -13.10 -13.07 -4.00
CA TYR A 24 -12.97 -12.12 -2.90
C TYR A 24 -13.52 -12.71 -1.61
N ILE A 25 -12.73 -12.61 -0.54
CA ILE A 25 -13.08 -13.13 0.79
C ILE A 25 -13.17 -12.01 1.83
N ASN A 26 -12.53 -10.87 1.56
CA ASN A 26 -12.59 -9.66 2.39
C ASN A 26 -12.43 -8.43 1.50
N ILE A 27 -13.24 -7.40 1.78
CA ILE A 27 -13.14 -6.06 1.21
C ILE A 27 -13.33 -5.09 2.36
N ALA A 28 -12.33 -4.26 2.66
CA ALA A 28 -12.40 -3.20 3.65
C ALA A 28 -12.07 -1.88 2.96
N GLU A 29 -12.85 -0.85 3.26
CA GLU A 29 -12.71 0.48 2.67
C GLU A 29 -12.87 1.55 3.74
N ALA A 30 -12.13 2.64 3.61
CA ALA A 30 -12.20 3.76 4.53
C ALA A 30 -11.94 5.09 3.84
N VAL A 31 -12.51 6.16 4.39
CA VAL A 31 -12.02 7.52 4.21
C VAL A 31 -11.05 7.81 5.33
N ILE A 32 -9.91 8.33 4.99
CA ILE A 32 -8.82 8.57 5.92
C ILE A 32 -8.41 10.04 5.90
N ASP A 33 -7.99 10.50 7.05
CA ASP A 33 -7.22 11.70 7.25
C ASP A 33 -5.76 11.33 7.48
N LEU A 34 -4.85 12.04 6.82
CA LEU A 34 -3.42 11.86 6.97
C LEU A 34 -2.78 13.19 7.36
N HIS A 35 -2.27 13.28 8.58
CA HIS A 35 -1.33 14.33 8.96
C HIS A 35 0.06 13.92 8.48
N LYS A 36 0.56 14.62 7.47
CA LYS A 36 1.88 14.41 6.90
C LYS A 36 2.82 15.50 7.34
N THR A 37 3.84 15.13 8.08
CA THR A 37 4.90 16.05 8.51
C THR A 37 5.75 16.52 7.33
N PRO A 38 6.56 17.59 7.44
CA PRO A 38 7.44 18.05 6.37
C PRO A 38 8.26 16.94 5.73
N TYR A 39 8.49 17.01 4.43
CA TYR A 39 9.35 16.04 3.71
C TYR A 39 10.81 16.02 4.19
N THR A 40 11.22 17.00 5.00
CA THR A 40 12.52 17.02 5.68
C THR A 40 12.60 16.14 6.93
N GLN A 41 11.46 15.62 7.40
CA GLN A 41 11.34 14.71 8.53
C GLN A 41 11.01 13.30 8.03
N ASP A 42 11.27 12.29 8.85
CA ASP A 42 10.90 10.91 8.56
C ASP A 42 9.38 10.66 8.71
N THR A 43 8.92 9.47 8.33
CA THR A 43 7.52 9.06 8.45
C THR A 43 7.08 8.74 9.89
N GLY A 44 7.99 8.80 10.86
CA GLY A 44 7.72 8.38 12.24
C GLY A 44 6.65 9.19 12.95
N HIS A 45 6.48 10.44 12.53
CA HIS A 45 5.52 11.39 13.09
C HIS A 45 4.28 11.58 12.24
N ASP A 46 4.23 10.98 11.05
CA ASP A 46 3.01 10.95 10.23
C ASP A 46 1.92 10.17 10.98
N ARG A 47 0.68 10.63 10.87
CA ARG A 47 -0.48 10.04 11.56
C ARG A 47 -1.62 9.83 10.57
N VAL A 48 -2.28 8.69 10.67
CA VAL A 48 -3.52 8.39 9.94
C VAL A 48 -4.67 8.29 10.92
N ARG A 49 -5.81 8.85 10.58
CA ARG A 49 -7.07 8.68 11.27
C ARG A 49 -8.11 8.13 10.30
N ILE A 50 -8.86 7.14 10.74
CA ILE A 50 -10.01 6.63 9.99
C ILE A 50 -11.21 7.53 10.31
N LEU A 51 -11.79 8.14 9.28
CA LEU A 51 -13.00 8.96 9.45
C LEU A 51 -14.26 8.10 9.36
N LYS A 52 -14.31 7.23 8.37
CA LYS A 52 -15.43 6.33 8.08
C LYS A 52 -14.91 5.08 7.41
N GLY A 53 -15.60 3.96 7.59
CA GLY A 53 -15.19 2.72 6.95
C GLY A 53 -16.31 1.71 6.78
N ARG A 54 -16.07 0.72 5.95
CA ARG A 54 -16.89 -0.47 5.84
C ARG A 54 -16.05 -1.72 5.63
N ARG A 55 -16.64 -2.86 5.99
CA ARG A 55 -16.05 -4.17 5.75
C ARG A 55 -17.09 -5.14 5.21
N LEU A 56 -16.74 -5.87 4.18
CA LEU A 56 -17.53 -6.93 3.60
C LEU A 56 -16.75 -8.23 3.68
N LEU A 57 -17.27 -9.22 4.40
CA LEU A 57 -16.63 -10.52 4.61
C LEU A 57 -17.39 -11.64 3.93
N SER A 58 -16.65 -12.65 3.46
CA SER A 58 -17.25 -13.92 3.12
C SER A 58 -17.78 -14.61 4.38
N PRO A 59 -19.04 -15.08 4.41
CA PRO A 59 -19.63 -15.75 5.57
C PRO A 59 -19.05 -17.16 5.79
N LYS A 60 -18.25 -17.67 4.86
CA LYS A 60 -17.69 -19.02 4.95
C LYS A 60 -16.47 -19.03 5.87
N ALA A 61 -16.52 -19.74 7.00
CA ALA A 61 -15.38 -19.91 7.91
C ALA A 61 -14.11 -20.40 7.21
N SER A 62 -14.24 -21.19 6.14
CA SER A 62 -13.10 -21.64 5.32
C SER A 62 -12.44 -20.54 4.49
N ASP A 63 -13.03 -19.36 4.40
CA ASP A 63 -12.54 -18.23 3.61
C ASP A 63 -11.70 -17.25 4.44
N THR A 64 -11.43 -17.57 5.69
CA THR A 64 -10.59 -16.74 6.57
C THR A 64 -9.13 -16.76 6.10
N LEU A 65 -8.51 -15.58 6.05
CA LEU A 65 -7.07 -15.45 5.86
C LEU A 65 -6.37 -15.86 7.17
N ALA A 66 -5.62 -16.97 7.11
CA ALA A 66 -4.98 -17.56 8.31
C ALA A 66 -3.68 -16.85 8.72
N VAL A 67 -3.19 -15.88 7.96
CA VAL A 67 -1.95 -15.15 8.21
C VAL A 67 -2.23 -13.69 8.48
N LYS A 68 -1.43 -13.07 9.34
CA LYS A 68 -1.39 -11.62 9.50
C LYS A 68 -0.22 -11.07 8.71
N LEU A 69 -0.52 -10.13 7.82
CA LEU A 69 0.45 -9.46 6.97
C LEU A 69 0.75 -8.07 7.55
N LEU A 70 1.93 -7.56 7.23
CA LEU A 70 2.20 -6.14 7.43
C LEU A 70 1.42 -5.36 6.38
N GLY A 71 0.64 -4.38 6.79
CA GLY A 71 -0.26 -3.65 5.90
C GLY A 71 -0.96 -2.49 6.58
N GLY A 72 -2.09 -2.08 6.00
CA GLY A 72 -2.90 -0.97 6.48
C GLY A 72 -2.48 0.39 5.90
N PRO A 73 -3.22 1.47 6.24
CA PRO A 73 -2.93 2.81 5.73
C PRO A 73 -1.52 3.31 6.11
N ASN A 74 -1.01 2.97 7.29
CA ASN A 74 0.34 3.34 7.72
C ASN A 74 1.43 2.70 6.83
N ALA A 75 1.24 1.46 6.38
CA ALA A 75 2.16 0.82 5.46
C ALA A 75 2.19 1.53 4.10
N SER A 76 1.05 2.06 3.64
CA SER A 76 0.98 2.86 2.42
C SER A 76 1.81 4.14 2.52
N ILE A 77 1.79 4.82 3.68
CA ILE A 77 2.61 6.01 3.92
C ILE A 77 4.10 5.65 3.95
N TYR A 78 4.45 4.53 4.55
CA TYR A 78 5.82 4.06 4.63
C TYR A 78 6.44 3.78 3.26
N LEU A 79 5.62 3.50 2.24
CA LEU A 79 6.05 3.29 0.86
C LEU A 79 6.39 4.58 0.10
N ASP A 80 6.13 5.76 0.65
CA ASP A 80 6.58 7.03 0.07
C ASP A 80 8.11 7.09 0.03
N VAL A 81 8.70 6.74 -1.10
CA VAL A 81 10.16 6.60 -1.25
C VAL A 81 10.92 7.91 -1.06
N VAL A 82 10.26 9.05 -1.25
CA VAL A 82 10.85 10.38 -1.04
C VAL A 82 10.87 10.73 0.45
N LYS A 83 9.74 10.48 1.13
CA LYS A 83 9.59 10.73 2.56
C LYS A 83 10.35 9.71 3.41
N ASN A 84 10.49 8.49 2.92
CA ASN A 84 11.21 7.39 3.56
C ASN A 84 12.39 6.93 2.70
N PRO A 85 13.49 7.70 2.63
CA PRO A 85 14.63 7.34 1.79
C PRO A 85 15.28 6.02 2.22
N ASN A 86 15.15 5.61 3.49
CA ASN A 86 15.70 4.34 3.99
C ASN A 86 15.14 3.11 3.28
N LEU A 87 14.01 3.25 2.60
CA LEU A 87 13.45 2.16 1.80
C LEU A 87 14.31 1.86 0.56
N LEU A 88 14.75 2.90 -0.20
CA LEU A 88 15.43 2.75 -1.49
C LEU A 88 16.50 3.81 -1.78
N LEU A 89 16.49 4.97 -1.14
CA LEU A 89 17.23 6.16 -1.59
C LEU A 89 18.23 6.71 -0.56
N SER A 90 18.39 6.08 0.62
CA SER A 90 19.38 6.56 1.59
C SER A 90 20.81 6.27 1.13
N PRO A 91 21.81 7.06 1.60
CA PRO A 91 23.21 6.82 1.26
C PRO A 91 23.70 5.41 1.59
N GLU A 92 23.10 4.76 2.58
CA GLU A 92 23.44 3.39 3.00
C GLU A 92 22.82 2.33 2.08
N VAL A 93 21.67 2.64 1.49
CA VAL A 93 20.89 1.70 0.65
C VAL A 93 21.27 1.81 -0.82
N LEU A 94 21.51 3.03 -1.35
CA LEU A 94 21.85 3.27 -2.74
C LEU A 94 23.01 2.38 -3.27
N PRO A 95 24.12 2.16 -2.53
CA PRO A 95 25.21 1.31 -3.00
C PRO A 95 24.84 -0.18 -3.14
N CYS A 96 23.65 -0.58 -2.72
CA CYS A 96 23.16 -1.95 -2.84
C CYS A 96 22.52 -2.25 -4.19
N TYR A 97 22.44 -1.24 -5.05
CA TYR A 97 21.74 -1.30 -6.33
C TYR A 97 22.61 -0.83 -7.49
N ASP A 98 22.41 -1.42 -8.66
CA ASP A 98 22.85 -0.90 -9.95
C ASP A 98 21.68 -0.14 -10.58
N PHE A 99 21.98 1.07 -11.08
CA PHE A 99 20.99 1.96 -11.70
C PHE A 99 21.31 2.12 -13.18
N HIS A 100 20.27 2.05 -14.03
CA HIS A 100 20.38 2.23 -15.47
C HIS A 100 19.32 3.19 -15.98
N PHE A 101 19.72 4.11 -16.87
CA PHE A 101 18.76 4.91 -17.61
C PHE A 101 18.10 4.05 -18.69
N GLU A 102 16.79 4.10 -18.74
CA GLU A 102 15.94 3.45 -19.73
C GLU A 102 15.47 4.47 -20.77
N GLU A 103 14.77 3.99 -21.79
CA GLU A 103 14.09 4.87 -22.74
C GLU A 103 13.13 5.83 -22.03
N SER A 104 13.21 7.10 -22.42
CA SER A 104 12.32 8.12 -21.89
C SER A 104 10.86 7.85 -22.27
N THR A 105 9.95 8.16 -21.36
CA THR A 105 8.51 8.07 -21.58
C THR A 105 7.83 9.39 -21.24
N ALA A 106 6.51 9.47 -21.39
CA ALA A 106 5.72 10.60 -20.91
C ALA A 106 4.64 10.12 -19.94
N ILE A 107 4.45 10.84 -18.85
CA ILE A 107 3.35 10.68 -17.91
C ILE A 107 2.56 12.00 -17.89
N ASN A 108 1.27 11.95 -18.16
CA ASN A 108 0.42 13.15 -18.27
C ASN A 108 1.03 14.23 -19.18
N GLN A 109 1.53 13.82 -20.35
CA GLN A 109 2.18 14.68 -21.37
C GLN A 109 3.49 15.33 -20.91
N ARG A 110 4.04 14.98 -19.76
CA ARG A 110 5.35 15.46 -19.26
C ARG A 110 6.43 14.42 -19.52
N PRO A 111 7.57 14.80 -20.11
CA PRO A 111 8.67 13.88 -20.37
C PRO A 111 9.32 13.43 -19.05
N GLN A 112 9.66 12.15 -18.97
CA GLN A 112 10.22 11.51 -17.79
C GLN A 112 11.61 10.92 -18.07
N TYR A 113 12.53 11.06 -17.13
CA TYR A 113 13.63 10.12 -16.99
C TYR A 113 13.08 8.84 -16.40
N VAL A 114 13.44 7.70 -16.98
CA VAL A 114 13.15 6.38 -16.42
C VAL A 114 14.45 5.77 -15.95
N VAL A 115 14.54 5.44 -14.68
CA VAL A 115 15.72 4.84 -14.07
C VAL A 115 15.32 3.49 -13.50
N SER A 116 15.83 2.40 -14.08
CA SER A 116 15.68 1.07 -13.51
C SER A 116 16.75 0.83 -12.44
N PHE A 117 16.42 0.00 -11.46
CA PHE A 117 17.36 -0.42 -10.42
C PHE A 117 17.21 -1.90 -10.09
N MET A 118 18.33 -2.54 -9.81
CA MET A 118 18.41 -3.95 -9.44
C MET A 118 19.45 -4.16 -8.33
N PRO A 119 19.23 -5.12 -7.39
CA PRO A 119 20.22 -5.45 -6.39
C PRO A 119 21.53 -5.93 -7.01
N ASN A 120 22.65 -5.39 -6.54
CA ASN A 120 24.00 -5.80 -6.96
C ASN A 120 24.73 -6.65 -5.89
N ARG A 121 24.07 -6.90 -4.75
CA ARG A 121 24.63 -7.70 -3.65
C ARG A 121 23.53 -8.46 -2.89
N LYS A 122 23.95 -9.45 -2.12
CA LYS A 122 23.07 -10.20 -1.21
C LYS A 122 23.22 -9.67 0.20
N LEU A 123 22.10 -9.30 0.82
CA LEU A 123 22.01 -8.85 2.23
C LEU A 123 21.24 -9.85 3.09
N PRO A 124 21.27 -9.73 4.43
CA PRO A 124 20.48 -10.58 5.32
C PRO A 124 18.96 -10.44 5.16
N TYR A 125 18.49 -9.40 4.50
CA TYR A 125 17.09 -9.11 4.20
C TYR A 125 16.84 -9.08 2.68
N ALA A 126 15.59 -9.11 2.27
CA ALA A 126 15.21 -9.00 0.87
C ALA A 126 15.35 -7.56 0.37
N LEU A 127 15.88 -7.40 -0.82
CA LEU A 127 16.00 -6.12 -1.52
C LEU A 127 14.86 -5.98 -2.54
N TYR A 128 14.82 -4.84 -3.21
CA TYR A 128 13.82 -4.51 -4.21
C TYR A 128 14.46 -4.36 -5.60
N TYR A 129 13.67 -4.45 -6.65
CA TYR A 129 14.04 -4.08 -8.00
C TYR A 129 12.87 -3.35 -8.65
N GLY A 130 13.14 -2.46 -9.60
CA GLY A 130 12.06 -1.70 -10.21
C GLY A 130 12.50 -0.53 -11.04
N LYS A 131 11.61 0.49 -11.12
CA LYS A 131 11.83 1.71 -11.90
C LYS A 131 11.34 2.95 -11.16
N PHE A 132 12.10 4.02 -11.32
CA PHE A 132 11.70 5.37 -10.95
C PHE A 132 11.38 6.18 -12.20
N TYR A 133 10.35 6.99 -12.11
CA TYR A 133 9.95 7.96 -13.13
C TYR A 133 10.11 9.36 -12.54
N ILE A 134 10.95 10.17 -13.18
CA ILE A 134 11.35 11.48 -12.68
C ILE A 134 11.03 12.51 -13.76
N ASP A 135 10.26 13.52 -13.43
CA ASP A 135 9.93 14.64 -14.31
C ASP A 135 11.21 15.35 -14.75
N LYS A 136 11.41 15.52 -16.07
CA LYS A 136 12.65 16.09 -16.63
C LYS A 136 12.84 17.58 -16.33
N GLU A 137 11.74 18.30 -16.15
CA GLU A 137 11.81 19.75 -15.90
C GLU A 137 11.96 20.04 -14.41
N ARG A 138 11.16 19.36 -13.58
CA ARG A 138 11.11 19.60 -12.14
C ARG A 138 12.13 18.78 -11.36
N LEU A 139 12.64 17.70 -11.93
CA LEU A 139 13.49 16.73 -11.23
C LEU A 139 12.83 16.18 -9.94
N SER A 140 11.51 15.99 -10.00
CA SER A 140 10.73 15.38 -8.92
C SER A 140 10.20 14.01 -9.34
N PHE A 141 10.01 13.12 -8.39
CA PHE A 141 9.39 11.82 -8.66
C PHE A 141 7.95 12.00 -9.12
N THR A 142 7.56 11.32 -10.17
CA THR A 142 6.17 11.18 -10.61
C THR A 142 5.62 9.81 -10.31
N ARG A 143 6.50 8.78 -10.33
CA ARG A 143 6.13 7.41 -10.01
C ARG A 143 7.35 6.61 -9.55
N ALA A 144 7.10 5.66 -8.65
CA ALA A 144 8.00 4.55 -8.35
C ALA A 144 7.23 3.24 -8.49
N GLU A 145 7.78 2.29 -9.24
CA GLU A 145 7.26 0.93 -9.39
C GLU A 145 8.34 -0.05 -8.99
N PHE A 146 8.11 -0.85 -7.97
CA PHE A 146 9.13 -1.75 -7.49
C PHE A 146 8.54 -3.05 -6.91
N PHE A 147 9.38 -4.06 -6.87
CA PHE A 147 9.04 -5.41 -6.46
C PHE A 147 10.03 -5.87 -5.40
N LEU A 148 9.54 -6.61 -4.42
CA LEU A 148 10.40 -7.30 -3.47
C LEU A 148 11.05 -8.51 -4.15
N ASP A 149 12.35 -8.70 -3.99
CA ASP A 149 13.02 -9.92 -4.43
C ASP A 149 12.55 -11.12 -3.61
N THR A 150 11.78 -12.01 -4.24
CA THR A 150 11.24 -13.23 -3.64
C THR A 150 12.07 -14.48 -3.92
N SER A 151 13.25 -14.35 -4.51
CA SER A 151 14.15 -15.46 -4.80
C SER A 151 14.57 -16.20 -3.52
N ASP A 152 14.85 -15.47 -2.45
CA ASP A 152 15.00 -15.99 -1.10
C ASP A 152 13.68 -15.84 -0.33
N ARG A 153 12.91 -16.94 -0.29
CA ARG A 153 11.60 -16.97 0.36
C ARG A 153 11.63 -16.63 1.85
N TYR A 154 12.70 -16.98 2.53
CA TYR A 154 12.82 -16.69 3.96
C TYR A 154 12.93 -15.18 4.19
N LYS A 155 13.84 -14.51 3.49
CA LYS A 155 14.03 -13.06 3.57
C LYS A 155 12.76 -12.30 3.17
N ALA A 156 12.14 -12.69 2.04
CA ALA A 156 10.89 -12.08 1.60
C ALA A 156 9.77 -12.28 2.63
N THR A 157 9.68 -13.44 3.26
CA THR A 157 8.68 -13.71 4.31
C THR A 157 8.87 -12.79 5.51
N GLN A 158 10.11 -12.55 5.95
CA GLN A 158 10.40 -11.65 7.07
C GLN A 158 9.97 -10.20 6.80
N THR A 159 10.00 -9.78 5.54
CA THR A 159 9.63 -8.41 5.14
C THR A 159 8.12 -8.16 5.17
N ILE A 160 7.29 -9.21 4.94
CA ILE A 160 5.85 -9.02 4.66
C ILE A 160 4.92 -9.71 5.67
N LEU A 161 5.42 -10.67 6.43
CA LEU A 161 4.60 -11.48 7.33
C LEU A 161 4.76 -11.03 8.78
N HIS A 162 3.65 -10.57 9.38
CA HIS A 162 3.62 -10.27 10.81
C HIS A 162 3.54 -11.55 11.65
N SER A 163 2.57 -12.43 11.34
CA SER A 163 2.43 -13.71 12.06
C SER A 163 1.67 -14.77 11.26
N LYS A 164 1.87 -16.03 11.63
CA LYS A 164 1.16 -17.17 11.06
C LYS A 164 0.97 -18.28 12.09
N PRO A 165 -0.07 -19.12 11.96
CA PRO A 165 -0.25 -20.30 12.81
C PRO A 165 0.88 -21.30 12.68
N PHE A 166 1.15 -22.02 13.77
CA PHE A 166 2.08 -23.13 13.75
C PHE A 166 1.66 -24.20 12.74
N GLY A 167 2.62 -24.75 11.99
CA GLY A 167 2.36 -25.76 10.97
C GLY A 167 1.85 -25.22 9.62
N LEU A 168 1.55 -23.93 9.49
CA LEU A 168 1.26 -23.29 8.22
C LEU A 168 2.56 -22.90 7.51
N ARG A 169 2.71 -23.32 6.26
CA ARG A 169 3.80 -22.88 5.35
C ARG A 169 3.30 -21.70 4.54
N PHE A 170 4.03 -20.60 4.60
CA PHE A 170 3.78 -19.38 3.82
C PHE A 170 4.85 -19.25 2.73
N LYS A 171 4.42 -18.99 1.51
CA LYS A 171 5.30 -18.88 0.35
C LYS A 171 4.96 -17.62 -0.42
N PRO A 172 5.75 -16.53 -0.29
CA PRO A 172 5.63 -15.37 -1.17
C PRO A 172 5.81 -15.79 -2.63
N VAL A 173 5.02 -15.21 -3.51
CA VAL A 173 5.08 -15.43 -4.96
C VAL A 173 5.48 -14.15 -5.66
N GLU A 174 4.81 -13.04 -5.30
CA GLU A 174 5.04 -11.72 -5.87
C GLU A 174 4.64 -10.67 -4.85
N VAL A 175 5.44 -9.62 -4.75
CA VAL A 175 5.13 -8.43 -3.94
C VAL A 175 5.46 -7.22 -4.79
N ALA A 176 4.44 -6.49 -5.20
CA ALA A 176 4.54 -5.36 -6.11
C ALA A 176 4.04 -4.09 -5.42
N TYR A 177 4.77 -3.01 -5.63
CA TYR A 177 4.45 -1.69 -5.09
C TYR A 177 4.42 -0.66 -6.21
N GLN A 178 3.46 0.25 -6.14
CA GLN A 178 3.39 1.42 -7.00
C GLN A 178 3.09 2.64 -6.13
N VAL A 179 3.87 3.68 -6.32
CA VAL A 179 3.70 4.97 -5.65
C VAL A 179 3.67 6.06 -6.71
N ASN A 180 2.62 6.85 -6.74
CA ASN A 180 2.50 7.98 -7.66
C ASN A 180 2.49 9.29 -6.87
N TYR A 181 3.02 10.32 -7.50
CA TYR A 181 3.04 11.67 -6.97
C TYR A 181 2.27 12.61 -7.90
N THR A 182 1.74 13.67 -7.33
CA THR A 182 1.04 14.74 -8.06
C THR A 182 1.60 16.10 -7.66
N ASP A 183 1.47 17.05 -8.58
CA ASP A 183 1.79 18.44 -8.30
C ASP A 183 0.53 19.17 -7.86
N HIS A 184 0.65 19.90 -6.76
CA HIS A 184 -0.36 20.80 -6.23
C HIS A 184 0.32 22.07 -5.75
N ASP A 185 -0.11 23.24 -6.24
CA ASP A 185 0.43 24.57 -5.91
C ASP A 185 1.98 24.65 -5.95
N GLY A 186 2.57 24.06 -6.99
CA GLY A 186 4.01 24.09 -7.20
C GLY A 186 4.81 23.14 -6.31
N LYS A 187 4.17 22.31 -5.50
CA LYS A 187 4.78 21.25 -4.70
C LYS A 187 4.34 19.88 -5.17
N THR A 188 5.19 18.89 -4.94
CA THR A 188 4.93 17.49 -5.27
C THR A 188 4.50 16.74 -4.00
N TYR A 189 3.40 16.02 -4.08
CA TYR A 189 2.79 15.28 -2.99
C TYR A 189 2.57 13.83 -3.34
N LEU A 190 2.56 12.96 -2.33
CA LEU A 190 2.05 11.60 -2.44
C LEU A 190 0.60 11.64 -2.90
N ASN A 191 0.28 10.90 -3.97
CA ASN A 191 -1.08 10.86 -4.53
C ASN A 191 -1.72 9.48 -4.46
N TYR A 192 -0.99 8.46 -4.88
CA TYR A 192 -1.52 7.10 -4.96
C TYR A 192 -0.49 6.09 -4.52
N VAL A 193 -0.92 5.11 -3.74
CA VAL A 193 -0.10 3.96 -3.35
C VAL A 193 -0.89 2.69 -3.59
N ARG A 194 -0.26 1.72 -4.24
CA ARG A 194 -0.76 0.36 -4.40
C ARG A 194 0.27 -0.64 -3.91
N ASN A 195 -0.17 -1.55 -3.08
CA ASN A 195 0.59 -2.71 -2.66
C ASN A 195 -0.18 -3.97 -3.05
N GLU A 196 0.45 -4.85 -3.81
CA GLU A 196 -0.12 -6.14 -4.19
C GLU A 196 0.78 -7.28 -3.75
N LEU A 197 0.25 -8.16 -2.91
CA LEU A 197 0.93 -9.31 -2.38
C LEU A 197 0.24 -10.58 -2.86
N ARG A 198 0.97 -11.44 -3.55
CA ARG A 198 0.54 -12.78 -3.95
C ARG A 198 1.36 -13.83 -3.23
N PHE A 199 0.70 -14.79 -2.62
CA PHE A 199 1.34 -15.86 -1.88
C PHE A 199 0.54 -17.16 -1.90
N LYS A 200 1.19 -18.24 -1.47
CA LYS A 200 0.57 -19.55 -1.27
C LYS A 200 0.70 -19.96 0.19
N CYS A 201 -0.36 -20.56 0.71
CA CYS A 201 -0.34 -21.21 2.02
C CYS A 201 -0.68 -22.68 1.89
N ASP A 202 0.03 -23.53 2.64
CA ASP A 202 -0.32 -24.93 2.82
C ASP A 202 -0.07 -25.35 4.29
N TRP A 203 -0.88 -26.28 4.77
CA TRP A 203 -0.66 -26.96 6.04
C TRP A 203 0.26 -28.17 5.83
N ARG A 204 1.16 -28.43 6.76
CA ARG A 204 2.13 -29.56 6.66
C ARG A 204 1.52 -30.91 6.27
N ARG A 205 0.25 -31.11 6.59
CA ARG A 205 -0.49 -32.37 6.34
C ARG A 205 -1.42 -32.32 5.12
N ARG A 206 -1.45 -31.22 4.35
CA ARG A 206 -2.27 -31.09 3.13
C ARG A 206 -1.41 -31.22 1.88
N LEU A 207 -1.95 -31.96 0.88
CA LEU A 207 -1.28 -32.17 -0.39
C LEU A 207 -1.26 -30.93 -1.30
N PHE A 208 -2.22 -30.01 -1.11
CA PHE A 208 -2.39 -28.87 -2.01
C PHE A 208 -2.23 -27.53 -1.27
N SER A 209 -1.51 -26.62 -1.91
CA SER A 209 -1.43 -25.22 -1.47
C SER A 209 -2.63 -24.40 -1.95
N THR A 210 -2.99 -23.39 -1.21
CA THR A 210 -4.02 -22.42 -1.57
C THR A 210 -3.37 -21.08 -1.91
N SER A 211 -3.73 -20.50 -3.06
CA SER A 211 -3.25 -19.18 -3.49
C SER A 211 -4.12 -18.08 -2.91
N TYR A 212 -3.47 -17.02 -2.46
CA TYR A 212 -4.07 -15.79 -1.96
C TYR A 212 -3.48 -14.59 -2.68
N ALA A 213 -4.28 -13.54 -2.79
CA ALA A 213 -3.82 -12.21 -3.19
C ALA A 213 -4.43 -11.18 -2.25
N VAL A 214 -3.60 -10.28 -1.74
CA VAL A 214 -4.01 -9.14 -0.94
C VAL A 214 -3.58 -7.88 -1.67
N VAL A 215 -4.50 -6.96 -1.86
CA VAL A 215 -4.24 -5.68 -2.51
C VAL A 215 -4.70 -4.58 -1.59
N SER A 216 -3.85 -3.62 -1.32
CA SER A 216 -4.22 -2.36 -0.68
C SER A 216 -3.95 -1.20 -1.63
N GLU A 217 -4.85 -0.24 -1.63
CA GLU A 217 -4.81 0.97 -2.44
C GLU A 217 -5.16 2.18 -1.59
N MET A 218 -4.38 3.22 -1.72
CA MET A 218 -4.64 4.53 -1.12
C MET A 218 -4.61 5.58 -2.22
N VAL A 219 -5.60 6.45 -2.27
CA VAL A 219 -5.60 7.62 -3.14
C VAL A 219 -5.87 8.87 -2.31
N VAL A 220 -5.05 9.89 -2.51
CA VAL A 220 -5.26 11.23 -1.93
C VAL A 220 -6.28 11.96 -2.78
N THR A 221 -7.30 12.51 -2.15
CA THR A 221 -8.42 13.20 -2.81
C THR A 221 -8.41 14.69 -2.57
N ASP A 222 -7.77 15.14 -1.48
CA ASP A 222 -7.64 16.54 -1.14
C ASP A 222 -6.35 16.81 -0.37
N ILE A 223 -5.81 18.02 -0.52
CA ILE A 223 -4.55 18.46 0.09
C ILE A 223 -4.79 19.85 0.70
N GLU A 224 -4.70 19.95 2.01
CA GLU A 224 -4.80 21.20 2.75
C GLU A 224 -3.44 21.53 3.40
N PRO A 225 -2.84 22.68 3.09
CA PRO A 225 -1.63 23.13 3.78
C PRO A 225 -1.92 23.50 5.25
N SER A 226 -0.90 23.49 6.09
CA SER A 226 -0.99 23.86 7.52
C SER A 226 -1.83 22.90 8.37
N ALA A 227 -1.43 21.65 8.39
CA ALA A 227 -2.12 20.57 9.09
C ALA A 227 -2.20 20.76 10.62
N THR A 228 -3.36 20.44 11.18
CA THR A 228 -3.51 20.18 12.61
C THR A 228 -3.06 18.74 12.92
N ASN A 229 -2.20 18.59 13.94
CA ASN A 229 -1.72 17.26 14.32
C ASN A 229 -2.87 16.37 14.81
N ILE A 230 -2.90 15.12 14.33
CA ILE A 230 -3.85 14.11 14.80
C ILE A 230 -3.35 13.58 16.16
N PRO A 231 -4.16 13.67 17.24
CA PRO A 231 -3.80 13.12 18.53
C PRO A 231 -3.51 11.63 18.45
N ILE A 232 -2.52 11.13 19.20
CA ILE A 232 -2.12 9.70 19.18
C ILE A 232 -3.30 8.78 19.47
N ARG A 233 -4.21 9.16 20.36
CA ARG A 233 -5.41 8.39 20.73
C ARG A 233 -6.42 8.22 19.58
N GLU A 234 -6.39 9.11 18.58
CA GLU A 234 -7.26 9.13 17.41
C GLU A 234 -6.56 8.52 16.18
N ALA A 235 -5.26 8.34 16.28
CA ALA A 235 -4.45 7.79 15.20
C ALA A 235 -4.68 6.28 15.07
N PHE A 236 -4.78 5.82 13.83
CA PHE A 236 -4.79 4.39 13.51
C PHE A 236 -3.43 3.78 13.85
N GLY A 237 -3.43 2.67 14.58
CA GLY A 237 -2.19 2.04 15.06
C GLY A 237 -1.31 1.54 13.93
N LYS A 238 0.01 1.61 14.11
CA LYS A 238 0.99 1.25 13.07
C LYS A 238 0.94 -0.22 12.65
N ASP A 239 0.55 -1.10 13.57
CA ASP A 239 0.46 -2.56 13.34
C ASP A 239 -0.99 -3.03 13.09
N GLN A 240 -1.94 -2.11 12.99
CA GLN A 240 -3.33 -2.42 12.73
C GLN A 240 -3.59 -2.61 11.24
N ILE A 241 -4.50 -3.53 10.92
CA ILE A 241 -5.00 -3.80 9.59
C ILE A 241 -6.45 -3.31 9.54
N LEU A 242 -6.81 -2.54 8.51
CA LEU A 242 -8.16 -1.98 8.40
C LEU A 242 -9.25 -3.05 8.49
N SER A 243 -9.03 -4.22 7.93
CA SER A 243 -10.00 -5.30 7.95
C SER A 243 -10.33 -5.83 9.35
N ASP A 244 -9.48 -5.64 10.34
CA ASP A 244 -9.75 -6.06 11.73
C ASP A 244 -10.60 -5.02 12.47
N ASP A 245 -10.44 -3.74 12.15
CA ASP A 245 -11.04 -2.62 12.90
C ASP A 245 -12.15 -1.87 12.13
N ALA A 246 -12.38 -2.16 10.84
CA ALA A 246 -13.33 -1.44 10.01
C ALA A 246 -14.77 -1.43 10.54
N SER A 247 -15.15 -2.41 11.37
CA SER A 247 -16.46 -2.45 12.04
C SER A 247 -16.65 -1.34 13.07
N LEU A 248 -15.58 -0.79 13.63
CA LEU A 248 -15.62 0.30 14.60
C LEU A 248 -15.99 1.65 13.95
N PHE A 249 -15.84 1.77 12.64
CA PHE A 249 -16.03 3.00 11.87
C PHE A 249 -17.18 2.88 10.86
N PHE A 250 -18.11 1.92 11.08
CA PHE A 250 -19.15 1.59 10.13
C PHE A 250 -20.18 2.71 9.99
N ASP A 251 -20.39 3.18 8.75
CA ASP A 251 -21.42 4.12 8.38
C ASP A 251 -22.28 3.54 7.24
N LYS A 252 -23.58 3.36 7.49
CA LYS A 252 -24.52 2.78 6.52
C LYS A 252 -24.76 3.67 5.29
N ASP A 253 -24.71 4.97 5.49
CA ASP A 253 -25.12 5.96 4.48
C ASP A 253 -23.92 6.52 3.69
N PHE A 254 -22.72 6.06 4.01
CA PHE A 254 -21.44 6.59 3.54
C PHE A 254 -21.21 6.50 2.03
N TRP A 255 -21.86 5.56 1.33
CA TRP A 255 -21.41 5.09 0.00
C TRP A 255 -22.09 5.76 -1.18
N GLY A 256 -22.94 6.78 -0.98
CA GLY A 256 -23.67 7.43 -2.07
C GLY A 256 -22.77 8.06 -3.14
N ASN A 257 -21.63 8.64 -2.77
CA ASN A 257 -20.79 9.46 -3.66
C ASN A 257 -19.29 9.08 -3.68
N TYR A 258 -18.85 8.07 -2.93
CA TYR A 258 -17.41 7.76 -2.75
C TYR A 258 -16.92 6.51 -3.51
N ASN A 259 -17.15 6.42 -4.83
CA ASN A 259 -16.48 5.44 -5.68
C ASN A 259 -15.21 6.02 -6.32
N ILE A 260 -14.27 6.47 -5.50
CA ILE A 260 -13.06 7.18 -5.96
C ILE A 260 -12.09 6.23 -6.66
N ILE A 261 -11.88 5.04 -6.12
CA ILE A 261 -11.15 3.99 -6.81
C ILE A 261 -12.16 3.12 -7.55
N LYS A 262 -12.21 3.26 -8.88
CA LYS A 262 -13.12 2.42 -9.69
C LYS A 262 -12.81 0.96 -9.46
N PRO A 263 -13.75 0.16 -8.97
CA PRO A 263 -13.53 -1.27 -8.83
C PRO A 263 -13.44 -1.94 -10.20
N GLU A 264 -12.58 -2.94 -10.32
CA GLU A 264 -12.66 -3.86 -11.45
C GLU A 264 -14.05 -4.51 -11.49
N GLU A 265 -14.56 -4.90 -12.66
CA GLU A 265 -15.88 -5.53 -12.81
C GLU A 265 -16.08 -6.73 -11.87
N SER A 266 -15.02 -7.50 -11.66
CA SER A 266 -15.01 -8.65 -10.72
C SER A 266 -15.22 -8.20 -9.27
N LEU A 267 -14.70 -7.05 -8.89
CA LEU A 267 -14.83 -6.48 -7.55
C LEU A 267 -16.24 -5.91 -7.35
N GLU A 268 -16.83 -5.23 -8.33
CA GLU A 268 -18.23 -4.74 -8.26
C GLU A 268 -19.22 -5.89 -8.04
N LYS A 269 -19.07 -6.96 -8.83
CA LYS A 269 -19.88 -8.18 -8.67
C LYS A 269 -19.70 -8.81 -7.27
N ALA A 270 -18.47 -8.80 -6.75
CA ALA A 270 -18.19 -9.33 -5.41
C ALA A 270 -18.79 -8.45 -4.30
N VAL A 271 -18.69 -7.13 -4.41
CA VAL A 271 -19.32 -6.17 -3.49
C VAL A 271 -20.82 -6.39 -3.43
N GLY A 272 -21.50 -6.44 -4.59
CA GLY A 272 -22.95 -6.69 -4.66
C GLY A 272 -23.37 -8.03 -4.06
N LYS A 273 -22.55 -9.08 -4.24
CA LYS A 273 -22.82 -10.41 -3.68
C LYS A 273 -22.62 -10.45 -2.17
N LEU A 274 -21.54 -9.89 -1.66
CA LEU A 274 -21.25 -9.88 -0.22
C LEU A 274 -22.22 -8.99 0.55
N ARG A 275 -22.64 -7.86 -0.03
CA ARG A 275 -23.65 -6.97 0.55
C ARG A 275 -24.99 -7.67 0.74
N LYS A 276 -25.51 -8.36 -0.28
CA LYS A 276 -26.75 -9.16 -0.20
C LYS A 276 -26.71 -10.27 0.84
N ILE A 277 -25.54 -10.74 1.23
CA ILE A 277 -25.36 -11.77 2.25
C ILE A 277 -25.38 -11.16 3.64
N GLN A 278 -24.85 -9.96 3.83
CA GLN A 278 -24.87 -9.26 5.14
C GLN A 278 -26.22 -8.65 5.50
N GLU A 279 -27.08 -8.37 4.50
CA GLU A 279 -28.43 -7.85 4.68
C GLU A 279 -29.47 -8.95 5.01
N LYS A 280 -29.07 -10.22 5.00
CA LYS A 280 -29.88 -11.38 5.43
C LYS A 280 -29.54 -11.80 6.86
#